data_32b8c6923729460f1d3d35adeada656f
#
_entry.id   32b8c6923729460f1d3d35adeada656f
#
_cell.length_a   1.000
_cell.length_b   1.000
_cell.length_c   1.000
_cell.angle_alpha   90.00
_cell.angle_beta   90.00
_cell.angle_gamma   90.00
#
_symmetry.space_group_name_H-M   'P 1'
#
loop_
_entity.id
_entity.type
_entity.pdbx_description
1 polymer ?
#
loop_
_entity_poly.entity_id
_entity_poly.type
_entity_poly.pdbx_seq_one_letter_code
_entity_poly.pdbx_strand_id
1 'polypeptide(L)'
;ALHQNYPNPFNPVTQIRYDLPEKSNVTLLIYDILGREVAALLNGEQEPGYHSIMWNGQNRSGQAVGAGMYFYSIQTGQFRQTRKMILLK
;
A
#
# COMPACT_ATOMS: atom_id res chain seq x y z
N ALA A 1 -3.41 -12.34 2.50
CA ALA A 1 -3.31 -11.47 3.67
C ALA A 1 -2.43 -10.28 3.39
N LEU A 2 -2.74 -9.16 4.02
CA LEU A 2 -1.96 -7.93 3.94
C LEU A 2 -1.15 -7.81 5.22
N HIS A 3 0.18 -7.62 5.08
CA HIS A 3 1.07 -7.57 6.22
C HIS A 3 1.42 -6.14 6.58
N GLN A 4 1.92 -5.94 7.81
CA GLN A 4 2.39 -4.65 8.22
C GLN A 4 3.58 -4.25 7.37
N ASN A 5 3.58 -3.00 6.88
CA ASN A 5 4.68 -2.49 6.09
C ASN A 5 5.97 -2.43 6.92
N TYR A 6 7.10 -2.53 6.24
CA TYR A 6 8.40 -2.47 6.90
C TYR A 6 9.38 -1.68 6.06
N PRO A 7 10.13 -0.75 6.65
CA PRO A 7 10.03 -0.29 8.02
C PRO A 7 8.77 0.51 8.31
N ASN A 8 8.38 0.59 9.57
CA ASN A 8 7.25 1.40 10.02
C ASN A 8 7.51 1.83 11.46
N PRO A 9 7.71 3.12 11.74
CA PRO A 9 7.68 4.26 10.80
C PRO A 9 8.78 4.17 9.74
N PHE A 10 8.60 4.88 8.63
CA PHE A 10 9.52 4.81 7.50
C PHE A 10 9.94 6.19 7.01
N ASN A 11 11.07 6.24 6.24
CA ASN A 11 11.65 7.51 5.81
C ASN A 11 12.52 7.30 4.56
N PRO A 12 12.07 7.66 3.39
CA PRO A 12 10.68 7.81 2.97
C PRO A 12 10.13 6.56 2.30
N VAL A 13 10.88 5.46 2.33
CA VAL A 13 10.57 4.23 1.59
C VAL A 13 10.16 3.13 2.54
N THR A 14 9.12 2.41 2.15
CA THR A 14 8.67 1.24 2.90
C THR A 14 8.25 0.14 1.92
N GLN A 15 8.28 -1.10 2.38
CA GLN A 15 7.78 -2.23 1.61
C GLN A 15 6.46 -2.70 2.20
N ILE A 16 5.51 -2.94 1.30
CA ILE A 16 4.21 -3.50 1.64
C ILE A 16 4.17 -4.92 1.08
N ARG A 17 3.96 -5.88 1.96
CA ARG A 17 3.94 -7.29 1.59
C ARG A 17 2.53 -7.85 1.73
N TYR A 18 2.18 -8.70 0.80
CA TYR A 18 0.90 -9.38 0.81
C TYR A 18 1.05 -10.76 0.18
N ASP A 19 0.13 -11.65 0.49
CA ASP A 19 0.14 -12.97 -0.11
C ASP A 19 -1.25 -13.30 -0.63
N LEU A 20 -1.27 -14.06 -1.72
CA LEU A 20 -2.49 -14.45 -2.41
C LEU A 20 -2.59 -15.98 -2.44
N PRO A 21 -3.74 -16.55 -2.02
CA PRO A 21 -3.93 -17.99 -2.11
C PRO A 21 -4.19 -18.46 -3.54
N GLU A 22 -4.68 -17.56 -4.38
CA GLU A 22 -4.98 -17.88 -5.77
C GLU A 22 -4.80 -16.65 -6.63
N LYS A 23 -4.73 -16.85 -7.95
CA LYS A 23 -4.62 -15.78 -8.92
C LYS A 23 -5.80 -14.82 -8.76
N SER A 24 -5.52 -13.52 -8.67
CA SER A 24 -6.54 -12.51 -8.38
C SER A 24 -6.20 -11.18 -9.01
N ASN A 25 -7.25 -10.40 -9.29
CA ASN A 25 -7.07 -8.98 -9.56
C ASN A 25 -6.85 -8.28 -8.22
N VAL A 26 -5.75 -7.54 -8.14
CA VAL A 26 -5.35 -6.86 -6.91
C VAL A 26 -5.31 -5.37 -7.13
N THR A 27 -5.94 -4.63 -6.23
CA THR A 27 -5.84 -3.18 -6.16
C THR A 27 -5.21 -2.81 -4.83
N LEU A 28 -4.14 -2.03 -4.87
CA LEU A 28 -3.44 -1.58 -3.67
C LEU A 28 -3.32 -0.06 -3.71
N LEU A 29 -3.98 0.60 -2.76
CA LEU A 29 -4.13 2.05 -2.75
C LEU A 29 -3.59 2.63 -1.44
N ILE A 30 -3.09 3.86 -1.54
CA ILE A 30 -2.65 4.64 -0.39
C ILE A 30 -3.63 5.78 -0.18
N TYR A 31 -4.04 5.99 1.07
CA TYR A 31 -4.94 7.07 1.47
C TYR A 31 -4.33 7.93 2.56
N ASP A 32 -4.71 9.19 2.60
CA ASP A 32 -4.35 10.06 3.72
C ASP A 32 -5.39 9.95 4.85
N ILE A 33 -5.21 10.72 5.91
CA ILE A 33 -6.10 10.65 7.08
C ILE A 33 -7.51 11.15 6.80
N LEU A 34 -7.69 11.88 5.72
CA LEU A 34 -9.02 12.35 5.31
C LEU A 34 -9.71 11.35 4.37
N GLY A 35 -9.07 10.22 4.10
CA GLY A 35 -9.63 9.21 3.21
C GLY A 35 -9.45 9.52 1.74
N ARG A 36 -8.64 10.53 1.40
CA ARG A 36 -8.36 10.87 0.01
C ARG A 36 -7.29 9.93 -0.54
N GLU A 37 -7.49 9.49 -1.75
CA GLU A 37 -6.52 8.62 -2.40
C GLU A 37 -5.26 9.40 -2.75
N VAL A 38 -4.12 8.90 -2.29
CA VAL A 38 -2.81 9.53 -2.50
C VAL A 38 -2.10 8.90 -3.68
N ALA A 39 -2.12 7.59 -3.75
CA ALA A 39 -1.40 6.85 -4.77
C ALA A 39 -2.06 5.51 -5.03
N ALA A 40 -1.92 5.02 -6.27
CA ALA A 40 -2.32 3.67 -6.63
C ALA A 40 -1.04 2.90 -6.95
N LEU A 41 -0.68 1.95 -6.10
CA LEU A 41 0.57 1.22 -6.26
C LEU A 41 0.42 0.04 -7.21
N LEU A 42 -0.76 -0.54 -7.26
CA LEU A 42 -0.99 -1.73 -8.06
C LEU A 42 -2.46 -1.79 -8.45
N ASN A 43 -2.72 -2.18 -9.68
CA ASN A 43 -4.07 -2.44 -10.16
C ASN A 43 -3.95 -3.41 -11.33
N GLY A 44 -4.10 -4.69 -11.03
CA GLY A 44 -3.98 -5.70 -12.07
C GLY A 44 -3.95 -7.11 -11.51
N GLU A 45 -3.83 -8.06 -12.44
CA GLU A 45 -3.84 -9.48 -12.12
C GLU A 45 -2.49 -9.90 -11.57
N GLN A 46 -2.51 -10.67 -10.50
CA GLN A 46 -1.32 -11.17 -9.83
C GLN A 46 -1.43 -12.68 -9.61
N GLU A 47 -0.30 -13.37 -9.72
CA GLU A 47 -0.23 -14.81 -9.49
C GLU A 47 -0.33 -15.12 -8.00
N PRO A 48 -0.68 -16.37 -7.63
CA PRO A 48 -0.65 -16.76 -6.21
C PRO A 48 0.77 -16.70 -5.65
N GLY A 49 0.87 -16.54 -4.34
CA GLY A 49 2.15 -16.53 -3.63
C GLY A 49 2.39 -15.24 -2.88
N TYR A 50 3.66 -15.02 -2.53
CA TYR A 50 4.08 -13.86 -1.77
C TYR A 50 4.53 -12.75 -2.69
N HIS A 51 4.07 -11.53 -2.39
CA HIS A 51 4.36 -10.34 -3.18
C HIS A 51 4.84 -9.22 -2.30
N SER A 52 5.57 -8.30 -2.92
CA SER A 52 6.10 -7.14 -2.23
C SER A 52 6.08 -5.96 -3.19
N ILE A 53 5.69 -4.79 -2.70
CA ILE A 53 5.71 -3.57 -3.49
C ILE A 53 6.20 -2.43 -2.61
N MET A 54 7.00 -1.52 -3.20
CA MET A 54 7.54 -0.39 -2.47
C MET A 54 6.68 0.85 -2.66
N TRP A 55 6.55 1.62 -1.58
CA TRP A 55 6.05 2.98 -1.67
C TRP A 55 7.16 3.94 -1.22
N ASN A 56 7.37 4.97 -2.02
CA ASN A 56 8.45 5.92 -1.81
C ASN A 56 7.97 7.26 -1.24
N GLY A 57 6.75 7.31 -0.71
CA GLY A 57 6.22 8.54 -0.11
C GLY A 57 5.81 9.59 -1.12
N GLN A 58 5.46 9.18 -2.33
CA GLN A 58 5.05 10.11 -3.38
C GLN A 58 3.60 9.87 -3.79
N ASN A 59 2.94 10.97 -4.21
CA ASN A 59 1.59 10.87 -4.74
C ASN A 59 1.61 10.46 -6.21
N ARG A 60 0.44 10.44 -6.85
CA ARG A 60 0.31 10.03 -8.26
C ARG A 60 1.11 10.91 -9.21
N SER A 61 1.32 12.16 -8.85
CA SER A 61 2.07 13.10 -9.68
C SER A 61 3.57 13.02 -9.45
N GLY A 62 4.03 12.11 -8.59
CA GLY A 62 5.44 11.98 -8.27
C GLY A 62 5.95 12.99 -7.28
N GLN A 63 5.06 13.68 -6.60
CA GLN A 63 5.43 14.68 -5.59
C GLN A 63 5.47 14.04 -4.21
N ALA A 64 6.48 14.40 -3.42
CA ALA A 64 6.60 13.93 -2.05
C ALA A 64 5.42 14.43 -1.22
N VAL A 65 4.83 13.52 -0.43
CA VAL A 65 3.74 13.89 0.47
C VAL A 65 4.29 14.20 1.85
N GLY A 66 3.49 14.87 2.68
CA GLY A 66 3.92 15.27 4.00
C GLY A 66 4.09 14.11 4.97
N ALA A 67 4.89 14.34 6.01
CA ALA A 67 5.01 13.39 7.10
C ALA A 67 3.66 13.22 7.79
N GLY A 68 3.42 12.03 8.32
CA GLY A 68 2.20 11.75 9.05
C GLY A 68 1.68 10.35 8.82
N MET A 69 0.41 10.16 9.16
CA MET A 69 -0.23 8.86 9.07
C MET A 69 -0.89 8.67 7.72
N TYR A 70 -0.71 7.47 7.17
CA TYR A 70 -1.33 7.05 5.91
C TYR A 70 -1.93 5.67 6.09
N PHE A 71 -2.88 5.35 5.22
CA PHE A 71 -3.49 4.02 5.21
C PHE A 71 -3.20 3.36 3.86
N TYR A 72 -2.99 2.07 3.88
CA TYR A 72 -2.88 1.31 2.64
C TYR A 72 -3.90 0.17 2.67
N SER A 73 -4.53 -0.05 1.52
CA SER A 73 -5.64 -0.97 1.40
C SER A 73 -5.41 -1.89 0.22
N ILE A 74 -5.60 -3.18 0.45
CA ILE A 74 -5.59 -4.18 -0.61
C ILE A 74 -7.02 -4.65 -0.84
N GLN A 75 -7.38 -4.84 -2.08
CA GLN A 75 -8.68 -5.41 -2.45
C GLN A 75 -8.47 -6.46 -3.53
N THR A 76 -9.04 -7.64 -3.30
CA THR A 76 -9.01 -8.76 -4.25
C THR A 76 -10.37 -9.41 -4.23
N GLY A 77 -11.10 -9.35 -5.35
CA GLY A 77 -12.42 -9.94 -5.37
C GLY A 77 -13.27 -9.45 -4.22
N GLN A 78 -13.57 -10.34 -3.27
CA GLN A 78 -14.40 -10.02 -2.11
C GLN A 78 -13.59 -9.73 -0.85
N PHE A 79 -12.26 -9.84 -0.94
CA PHE A 79 -11.39 -9.62 0.21
C PHE A 79 -10.89 -8.18 0.22
N ARG A 80 -10.95 -7.55 1.39
CA ARG A 80 -10.42 -6.21 1.58
C ARG A 80 -9.80 -6.10 2.95
N GLN A 81 -8.62 -5.49 3.02
CA GLN A 81 -7.93 -5.24 4.28
C GLN A 81 -7.21 -3.91 4.20
N THR A 82 -7.23 -3.16 5.31
CA THR A 82 -6.59 -1.86 5.41
C THR A 82 -5.68 -1.84 6.63
N ARG A 83 -4.49 -1.25 6.48
CA ARG A 83 -3.55 -1.06 7.58
C ARG A 83 -3.05 0.38 7.57
N LYS A 84 -2.53 0.81 8.71
CA LYS A 84 -1.97 2.16 8.83
C LYS A 84 -0.45 2.10 8.89
N MET A 85 0.17 3.21 8.49
CA MET A 85 1.62 3.37 8.49
C MET A 85 1.97 4.83 8.77
N ILE A 86 3.20 5.07 9.18
CA ILE A 86 3.66 6.42 9.55
C ILE A 86 4.89 6.77 8.74
N LEU A 87 4.79 7.89 8.02
CA LEU A 87 5.88 8.46 7.25
C LEU A 87 6.57 9.53 8.09
N LEU A 88 7.85 9.34 8.34
CA LEU A 88 8.64 10.29 9.14
C LEU A 88 9.17 11.42 8.29
N LYS A 89 9.84 11.15 7.25
CA LYS A 89 10.42 12.18 6.42
C LYS A 89 11.76 12.70 6.90
#